data_7ea46a22a734ad7d2149517190c92214
#
_entry.id   7ea46a22a734ad7d2149517190c92214
#
_cell.length_a   1.000
_cell.length_b   1.000
_cell.length_c   1.000
_cell.angle_alpha   90.00
_cell.angle_beta   90.00
_cell.angle_gamma   90.00
#
_symmetry.space_group_name_H-M   'P 1'
#
loop_
_entity.id
_entity.type
_entity.pdbx_description
1 polymer ?
#
loop_
_entity_poly.entity_id
_entity_poly.type
_entity_poly.pdbx_seq_one_letter_code
_entity_poly.pdbx_strand_id
1 'polypeptide(L)'
;MGCYLSDVPPEQIIEVAEGVYQKGKMQLNEITKYLDVVEPYGIRIVRMADQLGILEEHEGIYQVSTEAKDLAVASIDQRPSVFKKFVADFKPFVLFCYYLLRENTVEVASRKVGVICDIKAKPNVILKTLRGLGTYSGLLREESNGKFIVEMDEKRLEETYVRELLKATQDVFNANLFIAYKVGDEIFGYLEREDRRLIVESLTKYGQNPKDAINYSGQAFESFLRHIGNLKDVDLTKKNGILEIANELKGKNVILEEHRKMSEFLSAFRNPAGHGIHKEILEHWVVEKDSSLEVVLLFLTAMRSYYGYALNKELIL
;
A
#
# COMPACT_ATOMS: atom_id res chain seq x y z
N MET A 1 4.01 1.63 13.45
CA MET A 1 5.41 2.09 13.20
C MET A 1 5.58 2.29 11.71
N GLY A 2 6.14 3.44 11.27
CA GLY A 2 6.48 3.66 9.85
C GLY A 2 7.62 2.74 9.41
N CYS A 3 7.66 2.40 8.11
CA CYS A 3 8.74 1.60 7.57
C CYS A 3 10.05 2.42 7.56
N TYR A 4 11.16 1.78 7.91
CA TYR A 4 12.47 2.39 7.88
C TYR A 4 13.29 1.82 6.71
N LEU A 5 13.87 2.70 5.91
CA LEU A 5 14.85 2.34 4.87
C LEU A 5 16.09 3.23 4.99
N SER A 6 17.23 2.63 4.85
CA SER A 6 18.52 3.30 4.84
C SER A 6 19.46 2.63 3.85
N ASP A 7 20.38 3.42 3.29
CA ASP A 7 21.43 2.93 2.39
C ASP A 7 22.45 2.11 3.17
N VAL A 8 22.14 0.83 3.33
CA VAL A 8 22.97 -0.18 3.97
C VAL A 8 23.14 -1.35 3.01
N PRO A 9 24.38 -1.76 2.69
CA PRO A 9 24.63 -2.94 1.87
C PRO A 9 24.08 -4.21 2.51
N PRO A 10 23.46 -5.13 1.74
CA PRO A 10 22.98 -6.41 2.24
C PRO A 10 24.05 -7.24 3.00
N GLU A 11 25.28 -7.15 2.53
CA GLU A 11 26.42 -7.86 3.14
C GLU A 11 26.61 -7.45 4.60
N GLN A 12 26.49 -6.17 4.92
CA GLN A 12 26.62 -5.68 6.31
C GLN A 12 25.41 -6.07 7.19
N ILE A 13 24.23 -6.20 6.60
CA ILE A 13 23.06 -6.72 7.31
C ILE A 13 23.27 -8.20 7.68
N ILE A 14 23.90 -8.97 6.80
CA ILE A 14 24.22 -10.37 7.06
C ILE A 14 25.38 -10.50 8.05
N GLU A 15 26.40 -9.68 7.92
CA GLU A 15 27.56 -9.66 8.82
C GLU A 15 27.16 -9.37 10.27
N VAL A 16 26.24 -8.41 10.49
CA VAL A 16 25.72 -8.17 11.84
C VAL A 16 24.97 -9.36 12.40
N ALA A 17 24.19 -10.07 11.57
CA ALA A 17 23.50 -11.30 11.99
C ALA A 17 24.50 -12.39 12.40
N GLU A 18 25.57 -12.57 11.64
CA GLU A 18 26.66 -13.50 11.95
C GLU A 18 27.31 -13.18 13.31
N GLY A 19 27.73 -11.93 13.52
CA GLY A 19 28.36 -11.51 14.76
C GLY A 19 27.46 -11.67 15.99
N VAL A 20 26.18 -11.25 15.87
CA VAL A 20 25.20 -11.42 16.95
C VAL A 20 24.92 -12.90 17.23
N TYR A 21 24.84 -13.73 16.20
CA TYR A 21 24.64 -15.18 16.36
C TYR A 21 25.82 -15.85 17.09
N GLN A 22 27.04 -15.54 16.69
CA GLN A 22 28.26 -16.10 17.30
C GLN A 22 28.37 -15.75 18.78
N LYS A 23 27.99 -14.55 19.18
CA LYS A 23 28.01 -14.11 20.58
C LYS A 23 26.74 -14.47 21.36
N GLY A 24 25.67 -14.80 20.67
CA GLY A 24 24.33 -15.07 21.21
C GLY A 24 23.48 -13.81 21.40
N LYS A 25 24.02 -12.73 21.95
CA LYS A 25 23.38 -11.42 22.13
C LYS A 25 24.41 -10.31 22.10
N MET A 26 24.07 -9.14 21.55
CA MET A 26 24.96 -7.98 21.53
C MET A 26 24.19 -6.67 21.78
N GLN A 27 24.86 -5.72 22.43
CA GLN A 27 24.41 -4.33 22.50
C GLN A 27 24.94 -3.55 21.28
N LEU A 28 24.34 -2.38 20.99
CA LEU A 28 24.73 -1.54 19.84
C LEU A 28 26.23 -1.21 19.82
N ASN A 29 26.80 -0.86 20.97
CA ASN A 29 28.23 -0.53 21.08
C ASN A 29 29.17 -1.73 20.76
N GLU A 30 28.71 -2.95 21.00
CA GLU A 30 29.43 -4.17 20.66
C GLU A 30 29.31 -4.46 19.16
N ILE A 31 28.14 -4.25 18.58
CA ILE A 31 27.90 -4.38 17.14
C ILE A 31 28.75 -3.40 16.36
N THR A 32 28.80 -2.14 16.79
CA THR A 32 29.60 -1.10 16.11
C THR A 32 31.11 -1.41 16.16
N LYS A 33 31.60 -1.96 17.27
CA LYS A 33 32.99 -2.43 17.39
C LYS A 33 33.25 -3.65 16.49
N TYR A 34 32.30 -4.59 16.43
CA TYR A 34 32.48 -5.79 15.62
C TYR A 34 32.53 -5.45 14.12
N LEU A 35 31.68 -4.53 13.66
CA LEU A 35 31.63 -4.08 12.27
C LEU A 35 32.71 -2.99 11.92
N ASP A 36 33.45 -2.50 12.90
CA ASP A 36 34.36 -1.36 12.76
C ASP A 36 33.72 -0.13 12.13
N VAL A 37 32.52 0.25 12.65
CA VAL A 37 31.73 1.37 12.14
C VAL A 37 31.41 2.39 13.24
N VAL A 38 31.13 3.63 12.82
CA VAL A 38 30.65 4.67 13.74
C VAL A 38 29.20 4.38 14.17
N GLU A 39 28.84 4.76 15.39
CA GLU A 39 27.57 4.47 16.00
C GLU A 39 26.34 4.87 15.14
N PRO A 40 26.28 6.08 14.52
CA PRO A 40 25.15 6.46 13.68
C PRO A 40 24.93 5.53 12.47
N TYR A 41 26.01 4.91 11.98
CA TYR A 41 25.91 3.95 10.89
C TYR A 41 25.54 2.55 11.40
N GLY A 42 26.06 2.14 12.56
CA GLY A 42 25.63 0.92 13.23
C GLY A 42 24.13 0.89 13.52
N ILE A 43 23.55 2.02 13.98
CA ILE A 43 22.10 2.18 14.17
C ILE A 43 21.34 1.91 12.86
N ARG A 44 21.83 2.36 11.70
CA ARG A 44 21.19 2.10 10.41
C ARG A 44 21.20 0.62 10.06
N ILE A 45 22.31 -0.06 10.29
CA ILE A 45 22.45 -1.49 10.00
C ILE A 45 21.48 -2.31 10.85
N VAL A 46 21.47 -2.11 12.17
CA VAL A 46 20.60 -2.89 13.07
C VAL A 46 19.11 -2.62 12.80
N ARG A 47 18.72 -1.38 12.48
CA ARG A 47 17.35 -1.04 12.11
C ARG A 47 16.94 -1.68 10.79
N MET A 48 17.81 -1.77 9.80
CA MET A 48 17.52 -2.49 8.56
C MET A 48 17.40 -3.98 8.79
N ALA A 49 18.25 -4.57 9.63
CA ALA A 49 18.16 -5.99 10.00
C ALA A 49 16.87 -6.31 10.77
N ASP A 50 16.45 -5.44 11.69
CA ASP A 50 15.19 -5.54 12.42
C ASP A 50 13.97 -5.43 11.47
N GLN A 51 13.96 -4.45 10.57
CA GLN A 51 12.88 -4.27 9.58
C GLN A 51 12.75 -5.45 8.61
N LEU A 52 13.84 -6.15 8.33
CA LEU A 52 13.83 -7.38 7.55
C LEU A 52 13.47 -8.62 8.37
N GLY A 53 13.29 -8.50 9.69
CA GLY A 53 13.01 -9.63 10.58
C GLY A 53 14.24 -10.54 10.82
N ILE A 54 15.45 -10.01 10.61
CA ILE A 54 16.69 -10.76 10.81
C ILE A 54 17.19 -10.64 12.25
N LEU A 55 17.07 -9.45 12.84
CA LEU A 55 17.33 -9.21 14.25
C LEU A 55 16.04 -8.88 15.00
N GLU A 56 16.04 -9.16 16.28
CA GLU A 56 15.03 -8.73 17.25
C GLU A 56 15.71 -7.88 18.33
N GLU A 57 15.10 -6.74 18.68
CA GLU A 57 15.58 -5.87 19.73
C GLU A 57 14.70 -5.97 20.98
N HIS A 58 15.34 -6.24 22.12
CA HIS A 58 14.69 -6.23 23.43
C HIS A 58 15.55 -5.40 24.41
N GLU A 59 15.03 -4.27 24.83
CA GLU A 59 15.69 -3.38 25.83
C GLU A 59 17.13 -2.98 25.46
N GLY A 60 17.38 -2.69 24.17
CA GLY A 60 18.70 -2.31 23.66
C GLY A 60 19.66 -3.48 23.41
N ILE A 61 19.17 -4.72 23.56
CA ILE A 61 19.91 -5.96 23.28
C ILE A 61 19.38 -6.57 21.99
N TYR A 62 20.27 -6.86 21.06
CA TYR A 62 19.94 -7.48 19.78
C TYR A 62 20.26 -8.97 19.81
N GLN A 63 19.36 -9.75 19.25
CA GLN A 63 19.52 -11.18 19.01
C GLN A 63 19.07 -11.55 17.60
N VAL A 64 19.60 -12.64 17.05
CA VAL A 64 19.14 -13.15 15.75
C VAL A 64 17.79 -13.82 15.90
N SER A 65 16.83 -13.45 15.04
CA SER A 65 15.51 -14.07 15.02
C SER A 65 15.61 -15.58 14.74
N THR A 66 14.60 -16.33 15.17
CA THR A 66 14.61 -17.78 14.95
C THR A 66 14.67 -18.13 13.45
N GLU A 67 14.02 -17.35 12.62
CA GLU A 67 13.94 -17.50 11.17
C GLU A 67 15.25 -17.15 10.45
N ALA A 68 16.11 -16.36 11.11
CA ALA A 68 17.37 -15.89 10.51
C ALA A 68 18.63 -16.67 10.95
N LYS A 69 18.48 -17.71 11.77
CA LYS A 69 19.64 -18.52 12.21
C LYS A 69 20.41 -19.15 11.04
N ASP A 70 19.68 -19.66 10.03
CA ASP A 70 20.28 -20.24 8.83
C ASP A 70 21.07 -19.19 8.04
N LEU A 71 20.62 -17.92 8.03
CA LEU A 71 21.36 -16.83 7.39
C LEU A 71 22.67 -16.50 8.10
N ALA A 72 22.66 -16.51 9.42
CA ALA A 72 23.83 -16.21 10.25
C ALA A 72 24.96 -17.24 10.12
N VAL A 73 24.64 -18.48 9.74
CA VAL A 73 25.63 -19.56 9.56
C VAL A 73 25.87 -19.90 8.08
N ALA A 74 25.21 -19.24 7.15
CA ALA A 74 25.32 -19.52 5.72
C ALA A 74 26.73 -19.21 5.18
N SER A 75 27.27 -20.07 4.32
CA SER A 75 28.48 -19.75 3.56
C SER A 75 28.25 -18.59 2.60
N ILE A 76 29.32 -17.91 2.20
CA ILE A 76 29.25 -16.73 1.31
C ILE A 76 28.38 -17.00 0.07
N ASP A 77 28.55 -18.16 -0.55
CA ASP A 77 27.80 -18.54 -1.76
C ASP A 77 26.32 -18.81 -1.50
N GLN A 78 25.94 -19.21 -0.29
CA GLN A 78 24.57 -19.50 0.11
C GLN A 78 23.81 -18.26 0.61
N ARG A 79 24.52 -17.23 1.09
CA ARG A 79 23.93 -16.01 1.68
C ARG A 79 22.86 -15.36 0.81
N PRO A 80 23.06 -15.13 -0.51
CA PRO A 80 22.04 -14.50 -1.33
C PRO A 80 20.73 -15.32 -1.38
N SER A 81 20.83 -16.64 -1.49
CA SER A 81 19.68 -17.54 -1.55
C SER A 81 18.90 -17.58 -0.24
N VAL A 82 19.61 -17.62 0.91
CA VAL A 82 18.97 -17.60 2.23
C VAL A 82 18.38 -16.21 2.54
N PHE A 83 19.08 -15.14 2.17
CA PHE A 83 18.62 -13.75 2.35
C PHE A 83 17.36 -13.44 1.51
N LYS A 84 17.20 -14.12 0.37
CA LYS A 84 16.07 -13.98 -0.54
C LYS A 84 14.72 -14.05 0.16
N LYS A 85 14.52 -14.95 1.13
CA LYS A 85 13.24 -15.10 1.84
C LYS A 85 12.86 -13.83 2.62
N PHE A 86 13.82 -13.17 3.27
CA PHE A 86 13.58 -11.95 4.05
C PHE A 86 13.22 -10.77 3.14
N VAL A 87 13.92 -10.65 2.01
CA VAL A 87 13.62 -9.60 1.02
C VAL A 87 12.27 -9.84 0.35
N ALA A 88 11.95 -11.10 0.04
CA ALA A 88 10.69 -11.47 -0.59
C ALA A 88 9.46 -11.27 0.33
N ASP A 89 9.64 -11.21 1.64
CA ASP A 89 8.58 -10.92 2.61
C ASP A 89 8.60 -9.46 3.09
N PHE A 90 9.62 -8.69 2.69
CA PHE A 90 9.75 -7.30 3.08
C PHE A 90 8.77 -6.41 2.32
N LYS A 91 7.75 -5.91 3.02
CA LYS A 91 6.63 -5.16 2.41
C LYS A 91 7.05 -4.04 1.46
N PRO A 92 8.00 -3.14 1.80
CA PRO A 92 8.43 -2.11 0.87
C PRO A 92 9.02 -2.67 -0.43
N PHE A 93 9.73 -3.81 -0.37
CA PHE A 93 10.29 -4.45 -1.55
C PHE A 93 9.22 -5.12 -2.41
N VAL A 94 8.25 -5.79 -1.80
CA VAL A 94 7.11 -6.39 -2.52
C VAL A 94 6.30 -5.34 -3.26
N LEU A 95 6.00 -4.21 -2.61
CA LEU A 95 5.32 -3.07 -3.24
C LEU A 95 6.17 -2.46 -4.37
N PHE A 96 7.49 -2.37 -4.18
CA PHE A 96 8.39 -1.90 -5.23
C PHE A 96 8.32 -2.78 -6.49
N CYS A 97 8.39 -4.10 -6.34
CA CYS A 97 8.25 -5.04 -7.43
C CYS A 97 6.89 -4.93 -8.13
N TYR A 98 5.82 -4.81 -7.35
CA TYR A 98 4.47 -4.64 -7.88
C TYR A 98 4.34 -3.38 -8.74
N TYR A 99 4.86 -2.24 -8.27
CA TYR A 99 4.82 -1.00 -9.04
C TYR A 99 5.78 -1.04 -10.24
N LEU A 100 6.94 -1.67 -10.09
CA LEU A 100 7.89 -1.80 -11.18
C LEU A 100 7.31 -2.56 -12.38
N LEU A 101 6.54 -3.61 -12.14
CA LEU A 101 5.85 -4.36 -13.20
C LEU A 101 4.77 -3.53 -13.92
N ARG A 102 4.17 -2.55 -13.25
CA ARG A 102 3.10 -1.70 -13.81
C ARG A 102 3.60 -0.42 -14.44
N GLU A 103 4.54 0.25 -13.79
CA GLU A 103 5.01 1.59 -14.20
C GLU A 103 6.26 1.54 -15.09
N ASN A 104 6.90 0.40 -15.20
CA ASN A 104 8.12 0.17 -15.98
C ASN A 104 9.32 1.08 -15.64
N THR A 105 9.27 1.86 -14.53
CA THR A 105 10.39 2.71 -14.07
C THR A 105 10.64 2.54 -12.59
N VAL A 106 11.91 2.37 -12.23
CA VAL A 106 12.33 2.17 -10.83
C VAL A 106 12.14 3.43 -9.98
N GLU A 107 12.25 4.61 -10.58
CA GLU A 107 12.09 5.90 -9.90
C GLU A 107 10.64 6.12 -9.48
N VAL A 108 9.69 5.83 -10.35
CA VAL A 108 8.26 5.95 -10.04
C VAL A 108 7.87 4.92 -8.99
N ALA A 109 8.27 3.65 -9.17
CA ALA A 109 8.01 2.59 -8.20
C ALA A 109 8.56 2.95 -6.80
N SER A 110 9.80 3.43 -6.69
CA SER A 110 10.41 3.79 -5.40
C SER A 110 9.73 4.98 -4.72
N ARG A 111 9.31 6.01 -5.49
CA ARG A 111 8.54 7.14 -4.94
C ARG A 111 7.20 6.69 -4.36
N LYS A 112 6.46 5.85 -5.08
CA LYS A 112 5.18 5.31 -4.60
C LYS A 112 5.36 4.51 -3.31
N VAL A 113 6.36 3.65 -3.25
CA VAL A 113 6.70 2.93 -2.01
C VAL A 113 7.02 3.88 -0.86
N GLY A 114 7.80 4.94 -1.13
CA GLY A 114 8.14 5.95 -0.12
C GLY A 114 6.90 6.59 0.52
N VAL A 115 5.93 6.96 -0.30
CA VAL A 115 4.67 7.57 0.16
C VAL A 115 3.80 6.55 0.89
N ILE A 116 3.57 5.38 0.29
CA ILE A 116 2.66 4.35 0.86
C ILE A 116 3.16 3.80 2.19
N CYS A 117 4.48 3.58 2.30
CA CYS A 117 5.09 3.07 3.53
C CYS A 117 5.48 4.17 4.53
N ASP A 118 5.14 5.44 4.28
CA ASP A 118 5.54 6.61 5.09
C ASP A 118 7.04 6.63 5.41
N ILE A 119 7.88 6.38 4.39
CA ILE A 119 9.32 6.31 4.56
C ILE A 119 9.92 7.71 4.54
N LYS A 120 10.56 8.13 5.62
CA LYS A 120 11.16 9.47 5.77
C LYS A 120 12.47 9.66 4.99
N ALA A 121 12.98 8.63 4.33
CA ALA A 121 14.22 8.72 3.54
C ALA A 121 13.99 9.46 2.21
N LYS A 122 15.07 10.03 1.67
CA LYS A 122 15.05 10.66 0.34
C LYS A 122 14.75 9.60 -0.76
N PRO A 123 14.06 9.95 -1.86
CA PRO A 123 13.69 8.98 -2.91
C PRO A 123 14.87 8.19 -3.49
N ASN A 124 16.03 8.82 -3.66
CA ASN A 124 17.23 8.13 -4.15
C ASN A 124 17.78 7.10 -3.14
N VAL A 125 17.61 7.32 -1.84
CA VAL A 125 17.99 6.34 -0.80
C VAL A 125 17.05 5.15 -0.86
N ILE A 126 15.73 5.40 -0.96
CA ILE A 126 14.72 4.34 -1.11
C ILE A 126 15.04 3.48 -2.32
N LEU A 127 15.25 4.11 -3.48
CA LEU A 127 15.60 3.41 -4.72
C LEU A 127 16.85 2.55 -4.57
N LYS A 128 17.94 3.16 -4.07
CA LYS A 128 19.22 2.47 -3.91
C LYS A 128 19.11 1.27 -2.98
N THR A 129 18.40 1.42 -1.85
CA THR A 129 18.19 0.32 -0.89
C THR A 129 17.38 -0.81 -1.50
N LEU A 130 16.21 -0.51 -2.09
CA LEU A 130 15.35 -1.55 -2.66
C LEU A 130 16.00 -2.28 -3.83
N ARG A 131 16.71 -1.54 -4.71
CA ARG A 131 17.49 -2.12 -5.78
C ARG A 131 18.61 -3.01 -5.25
N GLY A 132 19.38 -2.54 -4.24
CA GLY A 132 20.46 -3.31 -3.62
C GLY A 132 19.98 -4.62 -3.00
N LEU A 133 18.89 -4.57 -2.22
CA LEU A 133 18.24 -5.76 -1.65
C LEU A 133 17.82 -6.75 -2.74
N GLY A 134 17.14 -6.24 -3.77
CA GLY A 134 16.61 -7.08 -4.85
C GLY A 134 17.69 -7.71 -5.71
N THR A 135 18.74 -6.96 -6.07
CA THR A 135 19.86 -7.47 -6.90
C THR A 135 20.68 -8.49 -6.12
N TYR A 136 21.00 -8.20 -4.85
CA TYR A 136 21.76 -9.14 -4.01
C TYR A 136 21.03 -10.47 -3.81
N SER A 137 19.70 -10.41 -3.54
CA SER A 137 18.88 -11.60 -3.33
C SER A 137 18.50 -12.34 -4.61
N GLY A 138 18.83 -11.81 -5.80
CA GLY A 138 18.41 -12.35 -7.09
C GLY A 138 16.91 -12.22 -7.38
N LEU A 139 16.20 -11.34 -6.65
CA LEU A 139 14.79 -11.03 -6.91
C LEU A 139 14.61 -9.92 -7.96
N LEU A 140 15.69 -9.16 -8.24
CA LEU A 140 15.78 -8.21 -9.34
C LEU A 140 17.01 -8.51 -10.18
N ARG A 141 16.84 -8.49 -11.48
CA ARG A 141 17.93 -8.59 -12.45
C ARG A 141 17.89 -7.39 -13.39
N GLU A 142 18.99 -6.70 -13.52
CA GLU A 142 19.15 -5.61 -14.49
C GLU A 142 19.61 -6.16 -15.83
N GLU A 143 18.90 -5.81 -16.90
CA GLU A 143 19.29 -6.13 -18.28
C GLU A 143 20.27 -5.10 -18.83
N SER A 144 20.95 -5.46 -19.91
CA SER A 144 21.90 -4.58 -20.59
C SER A 144 21.31 -3.27 -21.12
N ASN A 145 20.00 -3.19 -21.27
CA ASN A 145 19.25 -1.99 -21.67
C ASN A 145 18.83 -1.11 -20.48
N GLY A 146 19.26 -1.46 -19.23
CA GLY A 146 18.89 -0.76 -18.02
C GLY A 146 17.49 -1.09 -17.48
N LYS A 147 16.76 -2.01 -18.11
CA LYS A 147 15.47 -2.49 -17.61
C LYS A 147 15.68 -3.51 -16.50
N PHE A 148 14.79 -3.48 -15.51
CA PHE A 148 14.79 -4.46 -14.43
C PHE A 148 13.73 -5.53 -14.66
N ILE A 149 14.15 -6.78 -14.48
CA ILE A 149 13.26 -7.96 -14.44
C ILE A 149 13.02 -8.31 -12.99
N VAL A 150 11.77 -8.51 -12.63
CA VAL A 150 11.34 -8.99 -11.33
C VAL A 150 11.30 -10.52 -11.37
N GLU A 151 12.19 -11.17 -10.61
CA GLU A 151 12.27 -12.64 -10.46
C GLU A 151 11.44 -13.13 -9.27
N MET A 152 10.26 -12.54 -9.10
CA MET A 152 9.29 -12.93 -8.07
C MET A 152 8.07 -13.54 -8.74
N ASP A 153 7.52 -14.60 -8.14
CA ASP A 153 6.30 -15.26 -8.62
C ASP A 153 5.13 -14.27 -8.61
N GLU A 154 4.48 -14.06 -9.77
CA GLU A 154 3.30 -13.20 -9.90
C GLU A 154 2.18 -13.64 -8.95
N LYS A 155 1.99 -14.94 -8.75
CA LYS A 155 1.02 -15.49 -7.81
C LYS A 155 1.28 -15.01 -6.37
N ARG A 156 2.54 -14.88 -5.98
CA ARG A 156 2.92 -14.32 -4.66
C ARG A 156 2.58 -12.84 -4.53
N LEU A 157 2.62 -12.08 -5.62
CA LEU A 157 2.20 -10.68 -5.64
C LEU A 157 0.68 -10.54 -5.50
N GLU A 158 -0.09 -11.44 -6.11
CA GLU A 158 -1.55 -11.51 -5.95
C GLU A 158 -1.96 -11.91 -4.53
N GLU A 159 -1.31 -12.93 -3.95
CA GLU A 159 -1.50 -13.32 -2.55
C GLU A 159 -1.18 -12.16 -1.59
N THR A 160 -0.23 -11.30 -1.96
CA THR A 160 0.09 -10.10 -1.21
C THR A 160 -1.06 -9.11 -1.21
N TYR A 161 -1.76 -8.91 -2.34
CA TYR A 161 -2.93 -8.05 -2.40
C TYR A 161 -4.03 -8.50 -1.43
N VAL A 162 -4.37 -9.79 -1.44
CA VAL A 162 -5.39 -10.35 -0.53
C VAL A 162 -4.95 -10.18 0.94
N ARG A 163 -3.70 -10.45 1.24
CA ARG A 163 -3.15 -10.27 2.59
C ARG A 163 -3.18 -8.80 3.04
N GLU A 164 -2.83 -7.85 2.17
CA GLU A 164 -2.88 -6.42 2.48
C GLU A 164 -4.32 -5.93 2.66
N LEU A 165 -5.26 -6.44 1.88
CA LEU A 165 -6.69 -6.18 2.09
C LEU A 165 -7.15 -6.71 3.47
N LEU A 166 -6.79 -7.94 3.83
CA LEU A 166 -7.14 -8.51 5.13
C LEU A 166 -6.57 -7.68 6.29
N LYS A 167 -5.33 -7.19 6.17
CA LYS A 167 -4.75 -6.28 7.17
C LYS A 167 -5.48 -4.94 7.21
N ALA A 168 -5.85 -4.39 6.05
CA ALA A 168 -6.57 -3.11 5.95
C ALA A 168 -7.93 -3.14 6.65
N THR A 169 -8.55 -4.32 6.74
CA THR A 169 -9.82 -4.48 7.47
C THR A 169 -9.66 -4.58 8.99
N GLN A 170 -8.43 -4.70 9.49
CA GLN A 170 -8.16 -4.90 10.92
C GLN A 170 -7.77 -3.60 11.65
N ASP A 171 -7.07 -2.69 10.99
CA ASP A 171 -6.58 -1.47 11.62
C ASP A 171 -6.49 -0.27 10.67
N VAL A 172 -6.57 0.93 11.27
CA VAL A 172 -6.58 2.22 10.58
C VAL A 172 -5.31 2.47 9.77
N PHE A 173 -4.14 2.05 10.27
CA PHE A 173 -2.87 2.29 9.58
C PHE A 173 -2.80 1.49 8.26
N ASN A 174 -3.08 0.19 8.33
CA ASN A 174 -3.11 -0.67 7.15
C ASN A 174 -4.24 -0.29 6.18
N ALA A 175 -5.40 0.19 6.69
CA ALA A 175 -6.47 0.73 5.85
C ALA A 175 -5.98 1.93 5.02
N ASN A 176 -5.31 2.91 5.62
CA ASN A 176 -4.75 4.05 4.88
C ASN A 176 -3.74 3.62 3.81
N LEU A 177 -2.85 2.68 4.14
CA LEU A 177 -1.90 2.14 3.18
C LEU A 177 -2.59 1.46 1.99
N PHE A 178 -3.60 0.64 2.27
CA PHE A 178 -4.37 -0.05 1.24
C PHE A 178 -5.15 0.92 0.34
N ILE A 179 -5.78 1.96 0.92
CA ILE A 179 -6.50 2.99 0.16
C ILE A 179 -5.53 3.69 -0.79
N ALA A 180 -4.38 4.20 -0.29
CA ALA A 180 -3.37 4.85 -1.11
C ALA A 180 -2.88 3.93 -2.24
N TYR A 181 -2.65 2.66 -1.93
CA TYR A 181 -2.29 1.64 -2.91
C TYR A 181 -3.38 1.43 -3.98
N LYS A 182 -4.65 1.37 -3.58
CA LYS A 182 -5.78 1.06 -4.47
C LYS A 182 -6.15 2.23 -5.38
N VAL A 183 -6.22 3.45 -4.83
CA VAL A 183 -6.61 4.64 -5.60
C VAL A 183 -5.42 5.34 -6.26
N GLY A 184 -4.21 5.18 -5.73
CA GLY A 184 -2.99 5.89 -6.13
C GLY A 184 -2.72 7.11 -5.24
N ASP A 185 -1.43 7.48 -5.15
CA ASP A 185 -0.95 8.54 -4.24
C ASP A 185 -1.55 9.91 -4.56
N GLU A 186 -1.71 10.20 -5.83
CA GLU A 186 -2.26 11.47 -6.29
C GLU A 186 -3.70 11.64 -5.80
N ILE A 187 -4.55 10.64 -6.02
CA ILE A 187 -5.94 10.65 -5.57
C ILE A 187 -6.02 10.63 -4.04
N PHE A 188 -5.18 9.82 -3.38
CA PHE A 188 -5.12 9.79 -1.92
C PHE A 188 -4.73 11.16 -1.33
N GLY A 189 -3.84 11.90 -1.99
CA GLY A 189 -3.47 13.27 -1.64
C GLY A 189 -4.62 14.27 -1.80
N TYR A 190 -5.50 14.06 -2.77
CA TYR A 190 -6.67 14.91 -3.02
C TYR A 190 -7.85 14.63 -2.10
N LEU A 191 -7.94 13.45 -1.50
CA LEU A 191 -9.01 13.14 -0.54
C LEU A 191 -8.87 14.05 0.69
N GLU A 192 -9.93 14.72 1.07
CA GLU A 192 -9.98 15.48 2.31
C GLU A 192 -9.82 14.55 3.53
N ARG A 193 -9.43 15.13 4.66
CA ARG A 193 -9.21 14.35 5.90
C ARG A 193 -10.46 13.57 6.30
N GLU A 194 -11.62 14.17 6.15
CA GLU A 194 -12.90 13.54 6.50
C GLU A 194 -13.24 12.39 5.54
N ASP A 195 -13.04 12.57 4.24
CA ASP A 195 -13.29 11.52 3.25
C ASP A 195 -12.38 10.31 3.47
N ARG A 196 -11.10 10.55 3.77
CA ARG A 196 -10.17 9.48 4.15
C ARG A 196 -10.64 8.73 5.39
N ARG A 197 -11.11 9.45 6.41
CA ARG A 197 -11.69 8.85 7.62
C ARG A 197 -12.88 7.96 7.28
N LEU A 198 -13.80 8.43 6.46
CA LEU A 198 -15.00 7.68 6.05
C LEU A 198 -14.63 6.39 5.31
N ILE A 199 -13.66 6.43 4.38
CA ILE A 199 -13.20 5.24 3.65
C ILE A 199 -12.49 4.26 4.60
N VAL A 200 -11.65 4.75 5.51
CA VAL A 200 -10.99 3.92 6.52
C VAL A 200 -12.02 3.23 7.40
N GLU A 201 -13.04 3.95 7.87
CA GLU A 201 -14.13 3.36 8.65
C GLU A 201 -14.94 2.35 7.84
N SER A 202 -15.15 2.58 6.55
CA SER A 202 -15.80 1.61 5.66
C SER A 202 -15.03 0.28 5.62
N LEU A 203 -13.71 0.34 5.47
CA LEU A 203 -12.85 -0.85 5.43
C LEU A 203 -12.72 -1.55 6.79
N THR A 204 -12.62 -0.80 7.88
CA THR A 204 -12.37 -1.41 9.20
C THR A 204 -13.65 -1.88 9.90
N LYS A 205 -14.81 -1.36 9.52
CA LYS A 205 -16.09 -1.66 10.17
C LYS A 205 -17.08 -2.48 9.31
N TYR A 206 -16.71 -2.86 8.08
CA TYR A 206 -17.64 -3.54 7.16
C TYR A 206 -18.25 -4.82 7.76
N GLY A 207 -17.48 -5.57 8.55
CA GLY A 207 -17.93 -6.81 9.16
C GLY A 207 -18.88 -6.61 10.35
N GLN A 208 -18.83 -5.45 11.01
CA GLN A 208 -19.66 -5.12 12.16
C GLN A 208 -20.90 -4.32 11.75
N ASN A 209 -20.74 -3.36 10.85
CA ASN A 209 -21.77 -2.43 10.38
C ASN A 209 -21.75 -2.36 8.84
N PRO A 210 -22.22 -3.42 8.12
CA PRO A 210 -22.16 -3.46 6.65
C PRO A 210 -22.86 -2.30 5.95
N LYS A 211 -24.02 -1.87 6.48
CA LYS A 211 -24.78 -0.73 5.93
C LYS A 211 -24.02 0.59 6.07
N ASP A 212 -23.42 0.83 7.22
CA ASP A 212 -22.67 2.05 7.48
C ASP A 212 -21.41 2.09 6.61
N ALA A 213 -20.75 0.96 6.38
CA ALA A 213 -19.59 0.89 5.52
C ALA A 213 -19.92 1.33 4.07
N ILE A 214 -21.04 0.89 3.51
CA ILE A 214 -21.53 1.33 2.19
C ILE A 214 -21.87 2.83 2.22
N ASN A 215 -22.54 3.30 3.27
CA ASN A 215 -22.92 4.71 3.40
C ASN A 215 -21.69 5.62 3.48
N TYR A 216 -20.70 5.27 4.30
CA TYR A 216 -19.47 6.05 4.46
C TYR A 216 -18.66 6.11 3.16
N SER A 217 -18.46 4.98 2.47
CA SER A 217 -17.79 4.97 1.17
C SER A 217 -18.56 5.77 0.11
N GLY A 218 -19.90 5.70 0.13
CA GLY A 218 -20.75 6.49 -0.76
C GLY A 218 -20.69 8.00 -0.47
N GLN A 219 -20.60 8.43 0.79
CA GLN A 219 -20.40 9.84 1.18
C GLN A 219 -19.05 10.35 0.71
N ALA A 220 -17.99 9.58 0.95
CA ALA A 220 -16.64 9.93 0.49
C ALA A 220 -16.57 10.02 -1.04
N PHE A 221 -17.25 9.11 -1.76
CA PHE A 221 -17.31 9.16 -3.21
C PHE A 221 -18.12 10.36 -3.73
N GLU A 222 -19.22 10.73 -3.08
CA GLU A 222 -19.97 11.94 -3.42
C GLU A 222 -19.12 13.20 -3.26
N SER A 223 -18.38 13.33 -2.14
CA SER A 223 -17.44 14.42 -1.90
C SER A 223 -16.34 14.44 -2.96
N PHE A 224 -15.77 13.29 -3.29
CA PHE A 224 -14.78 13.14 -4.35
C PHE A 224 -15.28 13.60 -5.73
N LEU A 225 -16.53 13.29 -6.11
CA LEU A 225 -17.13 13.77 -7.35
C LEU A 225 -17.29 15.30 -7.36
N ARG A 226 -17.66 15.90 -6.22
CA ARG A 226 -17.70 17.37 -6.07
C ARG A 226 -16.32 17.97 -6.24
N HIS A 227 -15.31 17.32 -5.70
CA HIS A 227 -13.93 17.76 -5.87
C HIS A 227 -13.48 17.75 -7.34
N ILE A 228 -13.80 16.69 -8.08
CA ILE A 228 -13.59 16.63 -9.54
C ILE A 228 -14.34 17.79 -10.25
N GLY A 229 -15.58 18.05 -9.85
CA GLY A 229 -16.36 19.17 -10.38
C GLY A 229 -15.65 20.52 -10.18
N ASN A 230 -15.17 20.77 -8.97
CA ASN A 230 -14.43 21.99 -8.64
C ASN A 230 -13.14 22.11 -9.48
N LEU A 231 -12.38 21.03 -9.69
CA LEU A 231 -11.19 21.03 -10.54
C LEU A 231 -11.49 21.30 -12.02
N LYS A 232 -12.73 21.16 -12.45
CA LYS A 232 -13.20 21.38 -13.83
C LYS A 232 -14.17 22.54 -13.95
N ASP A 233 -14.23 23.41 -12.93
CA ASP A 233 -15.09 24.62 -12.89
C ASP A 233 -16.57 24.30 -13.14
N VAL A 234 -17.07 23.15 -12.65
CA VAL A 234 -18.48 22.75 -12.73
C VAL A 234 -19.19 23.08 -11.43
N ASP A 235 -20.22 23.94 -11.50
CA ASP A 235 -21.06 24.26 -10.34
C ASP A 235 -21.96 23.06 -9.97
N LEU A 236 -21.71 22.47 -8.82
CA LEU A 236 -22.44 21.33 -8.26
C LEU A 236 -23.23 21.70 -6.98
N THR A 237 -23.32 22.98 -6.64
CA THR A 237 -23.93 23.44 -5.38
C THR A 237 -25.40 23.03 -5.22
N LYS A 238 -26.13 22.91 -6.31
CA LYS A 238 -27.57 22.53 -6.34
C LYS A 238 -27.79 21.04 -6.62
N LYS A 239 -26.73 20.23 -6.69
CA LYS A 239 -26.84 18.80 -6.99
C LYS A 239 -26.64 17.98 -5.73
N ASN A 240 -27.50 17.00 -5.49
CA ASN A 240 -27.48 16.15 -4.31
C ASN A 240 -27.37 14.67 -4.71
N GLY A 241 -26.49 13.97 -4.03
CA GLY A 241 -26.26 12.57 -4.25
C GLY A 241 -25.44 12.23 -5.50
N ILE A 242 -24.92 11.02 -5.50
CA ILE A 242 -23.95 10.53 -6.49
C ILE A 242 -24.47 10.68 -7.93
N LEU A 243 -25.74 10.28 -8.18
CA LEU A 243 -26.28 10.24 -9.53
C LEU A 243 -26.52 11.62 -10.14
N GLU A 244 -27.07 12.58 -9.37
CA GLU A 244 -27.29 13.95 -9.85
C GLU A 244 -25.96 14.64 -10.19
N ILE A 245 -24.96 14.45 -9.35
CA ILE A 245 -23.61 15.00 -9.58
C ILE A 245 -23.00 14.36 -10.84
N ALA A 246 -23.08 13.04 -10.98
CA ALA A 246 -22.55 12.36 -12.16
C ALA A 246 -23.28 12.76 -13.45
N ASN A 247 -24.60 12.99 -13.42
CA ASN A 247 -25.35 13.49 -14.56
C ASN A 247 -24.85 14.88 -15.00
N GLU A 248 -24.59 15.78 -14.05
CA GLU A 248 -24.06 17.12 -14.34
C GLU A 248 -22.65 17.04 -14.91
N LEU A 249 -21.75 16.27 -14.27
CA LEU A 249 -20.38 16.07 -14.76
C LEU A 249 -20.37 15.46 -16.18
N LYS A 250 -21.29 14.52 -16.47
CA LYS A 250 -21.45 13.96 -17.81
C LYS A 250 -21.95 15.00 -18.81
N GLY A 251 -22.94 15.79 -18.41
CA GLY A 251 -23.46 16.90 -19.23
C GLY A 251 -22.41 17.95 -19.61
N LYS A 252 -21.39 18.13 -18.77
CA LYS A 252 -20.23 18.99 -19.01
C LYS A 252 -19.05 18.26 -19.67
N ASN A 253 -19.17 17.02 -20.08
CA ASN A 253 -18.13 16.18 -20.66
C ASN A 253 -16.87 15.99 -19.77
N VAL A 254 -17.04 16.10 -18.46
CA VAL A 254 -15.98 15.85 -17.48
C VAL A 254 -15.73 14.36 -17.30
N ILE A 255 -16.81 13.56 -17.36
CA ILE A 255 -16.79 12.09 -17.25
C ILE A 255 -17.48 11.45 -18.46
N LEU A 256 -17.26 10.13 -18.63
CA LEU A 256 -17.89 9.33 -19.69
C LEU A 256 -19.31 8.88 -19.30
N GLU A 257 -20.05 8.34 -20.29
CA GLU A 257 -21.34 7.70 -20.06
C GLU A 257 -21.19 6.43 -19.20
N GLU A 258 -20.10 5.69 -19.37
CA GLU A 258 -19.76 4.52 -18.57
C GLU A 258 -19.60 4.90 -17.09
N HIS A 259 -18.93 6.01 -16.80
CA HIS A 259 -18.83 6.54 -15.44
C HIS A 259 -20.21 6.92 -14.87
N ARG A 260 -21.05 7.58 -15.66
CA ARG A 260 -22.41 7.91 -15.25
C ARG A 260 -23.21 6.65 -14.88
N LYS A 261 -23.13 5.59 -15.70
CA LYS A 261 -23.77 4.29 -15.42
C LYS A 261 -23.19 3.62 -14.17
N MET A 262 -21.90 3.71 -13.97
CA MET A 262 -21.26 3.23 -12.73
C MET A 262 -21.76 4.01 -11.51
N SER A 263 -21.94 5.33 -11.61
CA SER A 263 -22.54 6.13 -10.54
C SER A 263 -23.98 5.74 -10.25
N GLU A 264 -24.77 5.44 -11.27
CA GLU A 264 -26.13 4.96 -11.12
C GLU A 264 -26.18 3.63 -10.36
N PHE A 265 -25.32 2.68 -10.73
CA PHE A 265 -25.16 1.41 -10.05
C PHE A 265 -24.73 1.56 -8.59
N LEU A 266 -23.66 2.34 -8.31
CA LEU A 266 -23.17 2.59 -6.95
C LEU A 266 -24.21 3.32 -6.08
N SER A 267 -24.96 4.25 -6.66
CA SER A 267 -26.06 4.92 -5.98
C SER A 267 -27.18 3.95 -5.58
N ALA A 268 -27.46 2.94 -6.43
CA ALA A 268 -28.46 1.91 -6.15
C ALA A 268 -28.09 1.04 -4.92
N PHE A 269 -26.81 0.82 -4.64
CA PHE A 269 -26.36 0.14 -3.41
C PHE A 269 -26.41 1.04 -2.17
N ARG A 270 -26.06 2.32 -2.33
CA ARG A 270 -26.08 3.29 -1.21
C ARG A 270 -27.51 3.54 -0.70
N ASN A 271 -28.46 3.69 -1.58
CA ASN A 271 -29.84 4.06 -1.23
C ASN A 271 -30.51 3.03 -0.30
N PRO A 272 -30.50 1.71 -0.56
CA PRO A 272 -31.02 0.71 0.37
C PRO A 272 -30.27 0.66 1.70
N ALA A 273 -28.96 0.85 1.70
CA ALA A 273 -28.17 0.91 2.91
C ALA A 273 -28.57 2.10 3.81
N GLY A 274 -28.92 3.26 3.18
CA GLY A 274 -29.34 4.47 3.90
C GLY A 274 -30.82 4.46 4.33
N HIS A 275 -31.72 3.92 3.50
CA HIS A 275 -33.17 4.02 3.73
C HIS A 275 -33.81 2.74 4.29
N GLY A 276 -33.15 1.62 4.23
CA GLY A 276 -33.50 0.37 4.95
C GLY A 276 -34.70 -0.39 4.45
N ILE A 277 -35.74 0.24 3.88
CA ILE A 277 -37.02 -0.40 3.47
C ILE A 277 -37.16 -0.30 1.96
N HIS A 278 -37.40 -1.45 1.32
CA HIS A 278 -37.76 -1.51 -0.10
C HIS A 278 -39.21 -1.04 -0.30
N LYS A 279 -39.40 -0.03 -1.15
CA LYS A 279 -40.71 0.65 -1.30
C LYS A 279 -41.82 -0.25 -1.80
N GLU A 280 -41.53 -1.26 -2.62
CA GLU A 280 -42.53 -2.14 -3.24
C GLU A 280 -42.88 -3.33 -2.35
N ILE A 281 -41.93 -3.89 -1.61
CA ILE A 281 -42.14 -5.08 -0.79
C ILE A 281 -42.19 -4.79 0.72
N LEU A 282 -41.93 -3.55 1.12
CA LEU A 282 -41.96 -3.05 2.50
C LEU A 282 -41.08 -3.85 3.47
N GLU A 283 -40.06 -4.50 2.96
CA GLU A 283 -39.08 -5.26 3.73
C GLU A 283 -37.74 -4.52 3.82
N HIS A 284 -36.96 -4.83 4.87
CA HIS A 284 -35.64 -4.29 5.02
C HIS A 284 -34.62 -5.04 4.17
N TRP A 285 -33.75 -4.29 3.46
CA TRP A 285 -32.59 -4.87 2.84
C TRP A 285 -31.63 -5.45 3.90
N VAL A 286 -31.28 -6.71 3.74
CA VAL A 286 -30.18 -7.33 4.47
C VAL A 286 -28.92 -7.11 3.67
N VAL A 287 -27.94 -6.43 4.27
CA VAL A 287 -26.61 -6.23 3.68
C VAL A 287 -25.65 -7.17 4.36
N GLU A 288 -25.14 -8.12 3.61
CA GLU A 288 -24.11 -9.04 4.09
C GLU A 288 -22.73 -8.37 4.13
N LYS A 289 -21.87 -8.82 5.05
CA LYS A 289 -20.55 -8.24 5.23
C LYS A 289 -19.69 -8.32 3.96
N ASP A 290 -19.71 -9.47 3.26
CA ASP A 290 -18.88 -9.69 2.08
C ASP A 290 -19.32 -8.78 0.93
N SER A 291 -20.64 -8.67 0.70
CA SER A 291 -21.21 -7.73 -0.27
C SER A 291 -20.88 -6.28 0.07
N SER A 292 -20.85 -5.92 1.35
CA SER A 292 -20.45 -4.59 1.79
C SER A 292 -18.99 -4.30 1.44
N LEU A 293 -18.07 -5.24 1.68
CA LEU A 293 -16.66 -5.06 1.32
C LEU A 293 -16.47 -4.92 -0.19
N GLU A 294 -17.16 -5.73 -1.00
CA GLU A 294 -17.12 -5.63 -2.46
C GLU A 294 -17.56 -4.25 -2.95
N VAL A 295 -18.65 -3.71 -2.39
CA VAL A 295 -19.15 -2.37 -2.73
C VAL A 295 -18.14 -1.28 -2.32
N VAL A 296 -17.53 -1.38 -1.15
CA VAL A 296 -16.47 -0.44 -0.72
C VAL A 296 -15.29 -0.45 -1.71
N LEU A 297 -14.85 -1.64 -2.13
CA LEU A 297 -13.77 -1.78 -3.11
C LEU A 297 -14.15 -1.22 -4.49
N LEU A 298 -15.43 -1.36 -4.89
CA LEU A 298 -15.94 -0.76 -6.13
C LEU A 298 -15.91 0.78 -6.07
N PHE A 299 -16.24 1.40 -4.95
CA PHE A 299 -16.10 2.85 -4.78
C PHE A 299 -14.66 3.31 -4.97
N LEU A 300 -13.68 2.61 -4.40
CA LEU A 300 -12.27 2.92 -4.59
C LEU A 300 -11.83 2.77 -6.05
N THR A 301 -12.30 1.72 -6.72
CA THR A 301 -12.04 1.49 -8.15
C THR A 301 -12.65 2.61 -9.00
N ALA A 302 -13.87 3.02 -8.68
CA ALA A 302 -14.54 4.15 -9.35
C ALA A 302 -13.76 5.46 -9.18
N MET A 303 -13.30 5.81 -7.96
CA MET A 303 -12.50 6.99 -7.72
C MET A 303 -11.28 7.04 -8.65
N ARG A 304 -10.56 5.93 -8.79
CA ARG A 304 -9.40 5.83 -9.67
C ARG A 304 -9.77 6.06 -11.15
N SER A 305 -10.83 5.41 -11.61
CA SER A 305 -11.29 5.49 -12.99
C SER A 305 -11.75 6.91 -13.37
N TYR A 306 -12.53 7.55 -12.50
CA TYR A 306 -13.03 8.90 -12.71
C TYR A 306 -11.91 9.95 -12.74
N TYR A 307 -10.98 9.85 -11.79
CA TYR A 307 -9.86 10.76 -11.71
C TYR A 307 -8.97 10.65 -12.95
N GLY A 308 -8.58 9.43 -13.32
CA GLY A 308 -7.75 9.19 -14.49
C GLY A 308 -8.36 9.78 -15.76
N TYR A 309 -9.66 9.59 -15.98
CA TYR A 309 -10.31 10.18 -17.14
C TYR A 309 -10.50 11.69 -17.03
N ALA A 310 -10.99 12.20 -15.90
CA ALA A 310 -11.29 13.61 -15.75
C ALA A 310 -10.05 14.50 -15.92
N LEU A 311 -8.90 14.06 -15.37
CA LEU A 311 -7.67 14.87 -15.39
C LEU A 311 -6.75 14.50 -16.56
N ASN A 312 -6.56 13.22 -16.85
CA ASN A 312 -5.53 12.74 -17.77
C ASN A 312 -6.10 12.16 -19.06
N LYS A 313 -7.43 12.02 -19.19
CA LYS A 313 -8.11 11.31 -20.29
C LYS A 313 -7.72 9.83 -20.39
N GLU A 314 -7.27 9.24 -19.30
CA GLU A 314 -6.91 7.84 -19.20
C GLU A 314 -8.16 6.96 -18.96
N LEU A 315 -8.25 5.86 -19.71
CA LEU A 315 -9.30 4.85 -19.54
C LEU A 315 -8.77 3.74 -18.63
N ILE A 316 -8.95 3.92 -17.31
CA ILE A 316 -8.50 2.97 -16.28
C ILE A 316 -9.73 2.34 -15.62
N LEU A 317 -9.75 1.02 -15.48
CA LEU A 317 -10.70 0.28 -14.64
C LEU A 317 -9.97 -0.41 -13.51
#